data_7f8deccba5418ecfd6e1bfffe28e3bdc
#
_entry.id   7f8deccba5418ecfd6e1bfffe28e3bdc
#
_cell.length_a   1.000
_cell.length_b   1.000
_cell.length_c   1.000
_cell.angle_alpha   90.00
_cell.angle_beta   90.00
_cell.angle_gamma   90.00
#
_symmetry.space_group_name_H-M   'P 1'
#
loop_
_entity.id
_entity.type
_entity.pdbx_description
1 polymer ?
#
loop_
_entity_poly.entity_id
_entity_poly.type
_entity_poly.pdbx_seq_one_letter_code
_entity_poly.pdbx_strand_id
1 'polypeptide(L)'
;VTGPHPSYIQVAKPYVFQQQLQGQLVAMGANPLREDTFRLQGVQWINDVRIALQLPVRTFCTACVYYHKFRLVHKDNEYQFQDAAAAALLTACKIEDTLKKSKEILCAAHNVKVGIAEHLSPDDNVGITPIFEDLGANRCLGI
;
A
#
# COMPACT_ATOMS: atom_id res chain seq x y z
N VAL A 1 -22.83 -1.22 -33.16
CA VAL A 1 -22.09 -0.84 -31.92
C VAL A 1 -20.73 -0.37 -32.37
N THR A 2 -20.55 0.94 -32.52
CA THR A 2 -19.25 1.54 -32.82
C THR A 2 -18.46 1.55 -31.50
N GLY A 3 -17.61 0.56 -31.30
CA GLY A 3 -16.61 0.59 -30.24
C GLY A 3 -15.62 1.74 -30.44
N PRO A 4 -14.91 2.18 -29.40
CA PRO A 4 -13.89 3.22 -29.55
C PRO A 4 -12.86 2.79 -30.59
N HIS A 5 -12.44 3.73 -31.41
CA HIS A 5 -11.43 3.50 -32.46
C HIS A 5 -10.17 2.90 -31.84
N PRO A 6 -9.47 1.94 -32.49
CA PRO A 6 -8.28 1.28 -31.97
C PRO A 6 -7.15 2.25 -31.53
N SER A 7 -7.15 3.47 -32.06
CA SER A 7 -6.21 4.52 -31.66
C SER A 7 -6.71 5.40 -30.48
N TYR A 8 -7.87 5.08 -29.89
CA TYR A 8 -8.37 5.80 -28.73
C TYR A 8 -7.65 5.33 -27.46
N ILE A 9 -6.86 6.20 -26.87
CA ILE A 9 -6.23 5.97 -25.58
C ILE A 9 -7.04 6.71 -24.53
N GLN A 10 -7.67 5.96 -23.62
CA GLN A 10 -8.31 6.58 -22.47
C GLN A 10 -7.21 7.01 -21.49
N VAL A 11 -6.94 8.30 -21.43
CA VAL A 11 -5.99 8.84 -20.45
C VAL A 11 -6.55 8.66 -19.05
N ALA A 12 -5.77 8.05 -18.16
CA ALA A 12 -6.13 7.93 -16.76
C ALA A 12 -6.35 9.34 -16.18
N LYS A 13 -7.47 9.52 -15.44
CA LYS A 13 -7.74 10.78 -14.75
C LYS A 13 -6.84 10.85 -13.50
N PRO A 14 -5.75 11.64 -13.51
CA PRO A 14 -4.78 11.65 -12.40
C PRO A 14 -5.31 12.40 -11.17
N TYR A 15 -6.34 13.23 -11.36
CA TYR A 15 -6.89 14.07 -10.30
C TYR A 15 -8.29 13.64 -9.91
N VAL A 16 -8.60 13.72 -8.61
CA VAL A 16 -9.94 13.55 -8.06
C VAL A 16 -10.36 14.89 -7.45
N PHE A 17 -11.51 15.40 -7.84
CA PHE A 17 -12.02 16.64 -7.27
C PHE A 17 -12.49 16.42 -5.84
N GLN A 18 -12.36 17.45 -5.00
CA GLN A 18 -12.75 17.41 -3.59
C GLN A 18 -14.21 16.97 -3.39
N GLN A 19 -15.11 17.40 -4.24
CA GLN A 19 -16.52 16.99 -4.18
C GLN A 19 -16.71 15.50 -4.42
N GLN A 20 -15.96 14.94 -5.37
CA GLN A 20 -15.97 13.49 -5.65
C GLN A 20 -15.40 12.70 -4.47
N LEU A 21 -14.30 13.18 -3.88
CA LEU A 21 -13.69 12.59 -2.69
C LEU A 21 -14.67 12.56 -1.52
N GLN A 22 -15.31 13.69 -1.22
CA GLN A 22 -16.32 13.78 -0.15
C GLN A 22 -17.52 12.88 -0.43
N GLY A 23 -18.02 12.85 -1.67
CA GLY A 23 -19.11 11.98 -2.07
C GLY A 23 -18.79 10.50 -1.88
N GLN A 24 -17.57 10.07 -2.23
CA GLN A 24 -17.12 8.69 -2.02
C GLN A 24 -17.01 8.33 -0.53
N LEU A 25 -16.44 9.21 0.29
CA LEU A 25 -16.33 8.98 1.74
C LEU A 25 -17.71 8.87 2.40
N VAL A 26 -18.64 9.72 2.02
CA VAL A 26 -20.04 9.66 2.51
C VAL A 26 -20.73 8.38 2.02
N ALA A 27 -20.57 8.02 0.76
CA ALA A 27 -21.18 6.80 0.19
C ALA A 27 -20.65 5.52 0.87
N MET A 28 -19.38 5.51 1.30
CA MET A 28 -18.80 4.41 2.06
C MET A 28 -19.21 4.42 3.54
N GLY A 29 -19.81 5.51 4.05
CA GLY A 29 -20.08 5.68 5.47
C GLY A 29 -18.81 5.77 6.32
N ALA A 30 -17.72 6.27 5.75
CA ALA A 30 -16.44 6.41 6.44
C ALA A 30 -16.48 7.59 7.42
N ASN A 31 -15.83 7.42 8.58
CA ASN A 31 -15.60 8.53 9.51
C ASN A 31 -14.39 9.36 9.00
N PRO A 32 -14.58 10.66 8.65
CA PRO A 32 -13.51 11.45 8.05
C PRO A 32 -12.24 11.55 8.91
N LEU A 33 -12.37 11.74 10.23
CA LEU A 33 -11.24 11.85 11.13
C LEU A 33 -10.43 10.55 11.23
N ARG A 34 -11.13 9.42 11.22
CA ARG A 34 -10.52 8.11 11.25
C ARG A 34 -9.80 7.80 9.93
N GLU A 35 -10.42 8.15 8.80
CA GLU A 35 -9.79 8.01 7.48
C GLU A 35 -8.55 8.86 7.34
N ASP A 36 -8.55 10.10 7.81
CA ASP A 36 -7.38 10.96 7.78
C ASP A 36 -6.23 10.38 8.62
N THR A 37 -6.57 9.81 9.80
CA THR A 37 -5.58 9.13 10.65
C THR A 37 -4.96 7.93 9.92
N PHE A 38 -5.76 7.06 9.31
CA PHE A 38 -5.24 5.91 8.58
C PHE A 38 -4.44 6.29 7.34
N ARG A 39 -4.81 7.37 6.66
CA ARG A 39 -4.04 7.90 5.53
C ARG A 39 -2.66 8.36 5.96
N LEU A 40 -2.58 9.11 7.06
CA LEU A 40 -1.30 9.58 7.61
C LEU A 40 -0.44 8.40 8.09
N GLN A 41 -1.01 7.48 8.84
CA GLN A 41 -0.31 6.29 9.34
C GLN A 41 0.22 5.42 8.20
N GLY A 42 -0.58 5.19 7.17
CA GLY A 42 -0.16 4.40 6.02
C GLY A 42 0.95 5.06 5.21
N VAL A 43 0.87 6.37 4.98
CA VAL A 43 1.93 7.13 4.30
C VAL A 43 3.23 7.11 5.11
N GLN A 44 3.14 7.30 6.44
CA GLN A 44 4.31 7.21 7.32
C GLN A 44 4.93 5.82 7.26
N TRP A 45 4.10 4.78 7.36
CA TRP A 45 4.55 3.39 7.25
C TRP A 45 5.27 3.11 5.92
N ILE A 46 4.70 3.56 4.79
CA ILE A 46 5.33 3.42 3.47
C ILE A 46 6.69 4.13 3.45
N ASN A 47 6.79 5.32 4.03
CA ASN A 47 8.04 6.07 4.07
C ASN A 47 9.11 5.37 4.91
N ASP A 48 8.75 4.85 6.08
CA ASP A 48 9.68 4.18 6.98
C ASP A 48 10.25 2.89 6.35
N VAL A 49 9.37 2.08 5.74
CA VAL A 49 9.78 0.86 5.02
C VAL A 49 10.60 1.21 3.78
N ARG A 50 10.23 2.26 3.05
CA ARG A 50 11.01 2.74 1.90
C ARG A 50 12.44 3.11 2.30
N ILE A 51 12.60 3.83 3.41
CA ILE A 51 13.92 4.22 3.92
C ILE A 51 14.73 2.98 4.29
N ALA A 52 14.14 2.03 5.02
CA ALA A 52 14.77 0.79 5.41
C ALA A 52 15.25 -0.05 4.21
N LEU A 53 14.47 -0.05 3.12
CA LEU A 53 14.80 -0.76 1.87
C LEU A 53 15.63 0.08 0.88
N GLN A 54 15.95 1.33 1.22
CA GLN A 54 16.69 2.27 0.37
C GLN A 54 16.01 2.49 -1.01
N LEU A 55 14.68 2.48 -1.04
CA LEU A 55 13.92 2.72 -2.27
C LEU A 55 13.89 4.20 -2.63
N PRO A 56 13.88 4.56 -3.93
CA PRO A 56 13.85 5.94 -4.38
C PRO A 56 12.53 6.63 -4.05
N VAL A 57 12.56 7.96 -3.97
CA VAL A 57 11.38 8.79 -3.67
C VAL A 57 10.26 8.59 -4.69
N ARG A 58 10.57 8.36 -5.97
CA ARG A 58 9.56 8.08 -7.00
C ARG A 58 8.69 6.88 -6.64
N THR A 59 9.29 5.79 -6.14
CA THR A 59 8.55 4.60 -5.68
C THR A 59 7.63 4.93 -4.51
N PHE A 60 8.09 5.76 -3.58
CA PHE A 60 7.25 6.27 -2.49
C PHE A 60 6.03 7.06 -3.01
N CYS A 61 6.25 8.02 -3.91
CA CYS A 61 5.16 8.82 -4.48
C CYS A 61 4.12 7.94 -5.17
N THR A 62 4.57 6.98 -5.98
CA THR A 62 3.69 6.02 -6.66
C THR A 62 2.92 5.15 -5.65
N ALA A 63 3.59 4.65 -4.61
CA ALA A 63 2.94 3.89 -3.54
C ALA A 63 1.87 4.71 -2.82
N CYS A 64 2.14 5.97 -2.49
CA CYS A 64 1.17 6.87 -1.86
C CYS A 64 -0.07 7.08 -2.73
N VAL A 65 0.10 7.27 -4.05
CA VAL A 65 -1.03 7.41 -4.99
C VAL A 65 -1.91 6.17 -4.97
N TYR A 66 -1.33 4.97 -5.04
CA TYR A 66 -2.09 3.71 -4.97
C TYR A 66 -2.77 3.52 -3.62
N TYR A 67 -2.08 3.79 -2.54
CA TYR A 67 -2.63 3.70 -1.20
C TYR A 67 -3.83 4.63 -1.00
N HIS A 68 -3.71 5.91 -1.39
CA HIS A 68 -4.82 6.86 -1.29
C HIS A 68 -6.02 6.46 -2.15
N LYS A 69 -5.79 5.99 -3.38
CA LYS A 69 -6.88 5.50 -4.25
C LYS A 69 -7.55 4.25 -3.67
N PHE A 70 -6.79 3.33 -3.11
CA PHE A 70 -7.32 2.15 -2.43
C PHE A 70 -8.25 2.54 -1.27
N ARG A 71 -7.83 3.51 -0.45
CA ARG A 71 -8.63 4.03 0.68
C ARG A 71 -9.90 4.75 0.27
N LEU A 72 -10.07 5.12 -0.99
CA LEU A 72 -11.32 5.69 -1.51
C LEU A 72 -12.36 4.64 -1.95
N VAL A 73 -11.94 3.39 -2.03
CA VAL A 73 -12.79 2.29 -2.52
C VAL A 73 -13.11 1.30 -1.40
N HIS A 74 -12.19 1.11 -0.47
CA HIS A 74 -12.30 0.12 0.62
C HIS A 74 -12.41 0.80 1.97
N LYS A 75 -13.34 0.30 2.80
CA LYS A 75 -13.55 0.77 4.17
C LYS A 75 -12.37 0.42 5.08
N ASP A 76 -12.23 1.19 6.14
CA ASP A 76 -11.21 1.01 7.17
C ASP A 76 -11.29 -0.32 7.93
N ASN A 77 -12.48 -0.93 7.98
CA ASN A 77 -12.72 -2.20 8.64
C ASN A 77 -12.56 -3.44 7.72
N GLU A 78 -12.38 -3.23 6.41
CA GLU A 78 -12.16 -4.33 5.46
C GLU A 78 -10.71 -4.80 5.46
N TYR A 79 -9.78 -3.85 5.52
CA TYR A 79 -8.34 -4.10 5.46
C TYR A 79 -7.60 -3.23 6.47
N GLN A 80 -6.62 -3.83 7.13
CA GLN A 80 -5.69 -3.07 7.97
C GLN A 80 -4.87 -2.10 7.09
N PHE A 81 -4.55 -0.93 7.62
CA PHE A 81 -3.81 0.07 6.84
C PHE A 81 -2.40 -0.42 6.45
N GLN A 82 -1.77 -1.27 7.26
CA GLN A 82 -0.46 -1.85 6.99
C GLN A 82 -0.50 -2.77 5.76
N ASP A 83 -1.53 -3.60 5.63
CA ASP A 83 -1.68 -4.53 4.50
C ASP A 83 -1.89 -3.76 3.19
N ALA A 84 -2.77 -2.77 3.23
CA ALA A 84 -3.01 -1.89 2.09
C ALA A 84 -1.74 -1.10 1.69
N ALA A 85 -0.98 -0.60 2.69
CA ALA A 85 0.26 0.11 2.47
C ALA A 85 1.36 -0.80 1.89
N ALA A 86 1.47 -2.05 2.39
CA ALA A 86 2.42 -3.04 1.87
C ALA A 86 2.10 -3.43 0.43
N ALA A 87 0.83 -3.67 0.11
CA ALA A 87 0.38 -3.98 -1.24
C ALA A 87 0.65 -2.82 -2.21
N ALA A 88 0.37 -1.58 -1.77
CA ALA A 88 0.65 -0.38 -2.55
C ALA A 88 2.15 -0.21 -2.82
N LEU A 89 3.00 -0.44 -1.82
CA LEU A 89 4.45 -0.35 -1.96
C LEU A 89 4.99 -1.45 -2.88
N LEU A 90 4.53 -2.69 -2.74
CA LEU A 90 4.91 -3.80 -3.63
C LEU A 90 4.55 -3.51 -5.09
N THR A 91 3.34 -2.98 -5.32
CA THR A 91 2.87 -2.59 -6.65
C THR A 91 3.73 -1.47 -7.22
N ALA A 92 4.04 -0.45 -6.42
CA ALA A 92 4.89 0.66 -6.83
C ALA A 92 6.31 0.19 -7.17
N CYS A 93 6.89 -0.74 -6.41
CA CYS A 93 8.19 -1.33 -6.73
C CYS A 93 8.21 -2.00 -8.10
N LYS A 94 7.13 -2.68 -8.48
CA LYS A 94 7.01 -3.32 -9.81
C LYS A 94 6.88 -2.28 -10.93
N ILE A 95 6.11 -1.22 -10.71
CA ILE A 95 5.86 -0.17 -11.71
C ILE A 95 7.11 0.69 -11.95
N GLU A 96 7.85 0.98 -10.89
CA GLU A 96 9.03 1.85 -10.94
C GLU A 96 10.34 1.08 -11.21
N ASP A 97 10.27 -0.20 -11.56
CA ASP A 97 11.43 -1.08 -11.77
C ASP A 97 12.43 -1.10 -10.59
N THR A 98 11.91 -0.91 -9.38
CA THR A 98 12.68 -1.00 -8.13
C THR A 98 12.33 -2.30 -7.40
N LEU A 99 12.48 -3.42 -8.08
CA LEU A 99 11.96 -4.71 -7.69
C LEU A 99 12.41 -5.13 -6.28
N LYS A 100 11.43 -5.43 -5.45
CA LYS A 100 11.55 -6.04 -4.12
C LYS A 100 10.58 -7.19 -3.98
N LYS A 101 11.00 -8.25 -3.31
CA LYS A 101 10.10 -9.36 -2.97
C LYS A 101 9.19 -8.93 -1.82
N SER A 102 7.96 -9.47 -1.78
CA SER A 102 7.03 -9.24 -0.66
C SER A 102 7.67 -9.54 0.70
N LYS A 103 8.45 -10.61 0.79
CA LYS A 103 9.21 -11.02 1.95
C LYS A 103 10.18 -9.93 2.45
N GLU A 104 10.90 -9.25 1.55
CA GLU A 104 11.81 -8.16 1.92
C GLU A 104 11.04 -6.97 2.51
N ILE A 105 9.89 -6.62 1.92
CA ILE A 105 9.04 -5.52 2.39
C ILE A 105 8.49 -5.83 3.80
N LEU A 106 8.03 -7.05 4.03
CA LEU A 106 7.47 -7.46 5.32
C LEU A 106 8.55 -7.56 6.41
N CYS A 107 9.73 -8.09 6.09
CA CYS A 107 10.88 -8.07 7.01
C CYS A 107 11.29 -6.65 7.37
N ALA A 108 11.38 -5.75 6.39
CA ALA A 108 11.70 -4.35 6.64
C ALA A 108 10.64 -3.67 7.52
N ALA A 109 9.36 -3.95 7.28
CA ALA A 109 8.25 -3.44 8.09
C ALA A 109 8.29 -3.93 9.54
N HIS A 110 8.69 -5.18 9.76
CA HIS A 110 8.91 -5.72 11.10
C HIS A 110 10.12 -5.04 11.76
N ASN A 111 11.24 -4.97 11.07
CA ASN A 111 12.49 -4.44 11.59
C ASN A 111 12.42 -2.95 11.97
N VAL A 112 11.55 -2.19 11.31
CA VAL A 112 11.29 -0.78 11.67
C VAL A 112 10.60 -0.66 13.04
N LYS A 113 9.87 -1.68 13.49
CA LYS A 113 9.10 -1.66 14.73
C LYS A 113 9.86 -2.22 15.94
N VAL A 114 10.87 -3.05 15.72
CA VAL A 114 11.57 -3.81 16.76
C VAL A 114 13.02 -3.36 16.91
N GLY A 115 13.64 -3.73 18.04
CA GLY A 115 15.05 -3.47 18.28
C GLY A 115 15.96 -4.33 17.40
N ILE A 116 17.22 -3.89 17.24
CA ILE A 116 18.21 -4.54 16.35
C ILE A 116 18.39 -6.05 16.65
N ALA A 117 18.25 -6.43 17.93
CA ALA A 117 18.38 -7.84 18.35
C ALA A 117 17.29 -8.76 17.81
N GLU A 118 16.14 -8.19 17.41
CA GLU A 118 14.95 -8.91 16.91
C GLU A 118 14.77 -8.74 15.40
N HIS A 119 15.77 -8.19 14.71
CA HIS A 119 15.71 -7.99 13.27
C HIS A 119 15.68 -9.34 12.53
N LEU A 120 14.79 -9.41 11.55
CA LEU A 120 14.63 -10.57 10.66
C LEU A 120 15.38 -10.34 9.36
N SER A 121 16.03 -11.41 8.87
CA SER A 121 16.61 -11.43 7.53
C SER A 121 15.64 -12.07 6.55
N PRO A 122 15.51 -11.54 5.32
CA PRO A 122 14.70 -12.16 4.27
C PRO A 122 15.17 -13.57 3.88
N ASP A 123 16.43 -13.91 4.18
CA ASP A 123 17.00 -15.23 3.88
C ASP A 123 16.71 -16.27 4.97
N ASP A 124 16.32 -15.83 6.18
CA ASP A 124 15.97 -16.72 7.28
C ASP A 124 14.56 -17.29 7.08
N ASN A 125 14.46 -18.59 6.86
CA ASN A 125 13.16 -19.28 6.68
C ASN A 125 12.36 -19.49 7.99
N VAL A 126 12.99 -19.29 9.15
CA VAL A 126 12.44 -19.75 10.45
C VAL A 126 11.55 -18.71 11.13
N GLY A 127 11.66 -17.43 10.82
CA GLY A 127 10.99 -16.36 11.55
C GLY A 127 9.83 -15.66 10.84
N ILE A 128 9.54 -16.02 9.59
CA ILE A 128 8.67 -15.20 8.72
C ILE A 128 7.23 -15.68 8.72
N THR A 129 6.99 -16.96 8.92
CA THR A 129 5.65 -17.56 8.89
C THR A 129 4.69 -16.92 9.90
N PRO A 130 5.06 -16.69 11.18
CA PRO A 130 4.18 -16.04 12.15
C PRO A 130 3.86 -14.58 11.79
N ILE A 131 4.79 -13.88 11.15
CA ILE A 131 4.61 -12.47 10.77
C ILE A 131 3.64 -12.35 9.60
N PHE A 132 3.66 -13.30 8.67
CA PHE A 132 2.70 -13.38 7.58
C PHE A 132 1.29 -13.68 8.08
N GLU A 133 1.14 -14.48 9.12
CA GLU A 133 -0.14 -14.77 9.75
C GLU A 133 -0.69 -13.56 10.51
N ASP A 134 0.17 -12.85 11.23
CA ASP A 134 -0.20 -11.69 12.05
C ASP A 134 -0.51 -10.44 11.20
N LEU A 135 0.14 -10.28 10.04
CA LEU A 135 -0.12 -9.20 9.08
C LEU A 135 -1.30 -9.49 8.14
N GLY A 136 -2.00 -10.61 8.29
CA GLY A 136 -3.15 -10.96 7.43
C GLY A 136 -2.78 -11.20 5.96
N ALA A 137 -1.49 -11.38 5.66
CA ALA A 137 -0.97 -11.52 4.30
C ALA A 137 -1.61 -12.65 3.48
N ASN A 138 -2.15 -13.67 4.13
CA ASN A 138 -2.89 -14.76 3.49
C ASN A 138 -4.27 -14.33 2.94
N ARG A 139 -4.79 -13.16 3.32
CA ARG A 139 -6.08 -12.66 2.81
C ARG A 139 -5.94 -11.71 1.63
N CYS A 140 -4.83 -10.97 1.53
CA CYS A 140 -4.65 -9.93 0.52
C CYS A 140 -3.89 -10.37 -0.73
N LEU A 141 -3.07 -11.41 -0.62
CA LEU A 141 -2.23 -11.90 -1.72
C LEU A 141 -2.82 -13.14 -2.40
N GLY A 142 -4.14 -13.26 -2.50
CA GLY A 142 -4.82 -14.38 -3.17
C GLY A 142 -4.03 -14.89 -4.39
N ILE A 143 -3.08 -15.77 -4.15
CA ILE A 143 -2.34 -16.60 -5.10
C ILE A 143 -2.78 -18.03 -4.86
#